data_28d1bf4d22056f82989dd74620fbe2d6
#
_entry.id   28d1bf4d22056f82989dd74620fbe2d6
#
_cell.length_a   1.000
_cell.length_b   1.000
_cell.length_c   1.000
_cell.angle_alpha   90.00
_cell.angle_beta   90.00
_cell.angle_gamma   90.00
#
_symmetry.space_group_name_H-M   'P 1'
#
loop_
_entity.id
_entity.type
_entity.pdbx_description
1 polymer ?
#
loop_
_entity_poly.entity_id
_entity_poly.type
_entity_poly.pdbx_seq_one_letter_code
_entity_poly.pdbx_strand_id
1 'polypeptide(L)'
;MISLKTLGLSFLLSSLFVTSLAHAQPTLEKLWLAEGLNIPESVLVYRNGKTNFLFVSQINGDASTVDGNGSIARLTLDGEVDEPNWVTGLNAPKGMGVFEGKLYVSDINEIVVIDIKSAQIEKRLVVPGAVFLNDIAIDAKGTLYVSDTRTNKVHRYEKGLLDDYLVKVESANGLKVIGPNLVVGAGTHLYLVDKSKNRLQIAAGFAQGIDGIESIGKGDFLVSCWAGLLYYVHLNGKMDLLIDSQKEGINTADIGFDSQTQTVFVPNFAKNSVTAYKVVTN
;
A
#
# COMPACT_ATOMS: atom_id res chain seq x y z
N MET A 1 74.29 18.77 -44.17
CA MET A 1 73.27 19.54 -43.46
C MET A 1 71.89 18.91 -43.77
N ILE A 2 71.38 18.14 -42.89
CA ILE A 2 70.08 17.42 -43.03
C ILE A 2 69.07 18.11 -42.09
N SER A 3 68.02 18.68 -42.69
CA SER A 3 66.94 19.40 -41.97
C SER A 3 65.89 18.41 -41.43
N LEU A 4 65.70 18.35 -40.09
CA LEU A 4 64.62 17.64 -39.45
C LEU A 4 63.39 18.51 -39.51
N LYS A 5 62.29 18.01 -40.18
CA LYS A 5 60.94 18.55 -40.07
C LYS A 5 60.22 17.91 -38.90
N THR A 6 59.88 18.69 -37.88
CA THR A 6 59.03 18.32 -36.76
C THR A 6 57.58 18.23 -37.20
N LEU A 7 56.97 17.04 -37.11
CA LEU A 7 55.54 16.83 -37.27
C LEU A 7 54.84 17.09 -35.91
N GLY A 8 54.06 18.16 -35.87
CA GLY A 8 53.18 18.44 -34.71
C GLY A 8 51.92 17.57 -34.76
N LEU A 9 51.73 16.69 -33.82
CA LEU A 9 50.53 15.86 -33.64
C LEU A 9 49.55 16.63 -32.73
N SER A 10 48.50 17.22 -33.32
CA SER A 10 47.41 17.89 -32.59
C SER A 10 46.45 16.83 -32.10
N PHE A 11 46.42 16.57 -30.78
CA PHE A 11 45.36 15.80 -30.15
C PHE A 11 44.08 16.66 -29.99
N LEU A 12 43.05 16.36 -30.75
CA LEU A 12 41.71 16.86 -30.49
C LEU A 12 41.11 16.06 -29.32
N LEU A 13 41.00 16.65 -28.14
CA LEU A 13 40.16 16.14 -27.05
C LEU A 13 38.71 16.41 -27.38
N SER A 14 37.96 15.41 -27.88
CA SER A 14 36.52 15.46 -27.93
C SER A 14 35.96 15.20 -26.54
N SER A 15 35.50 16.26 -25.86
CA SER A 15 34.71 16.15 -24.62
C SER A 15 33.34 15.57 -24.95
N LEU A 16 33.11 14.32 -24.62
CA LEU A 16 31.77 13.75 -24.58
C LEU A 16 31.00 14.42 -23.43
N PHE A 17 30.08 15.34 -23.77
CA PHE A 17 29.07 15.80 -22.85
C PHE A 17 28.07 14.67 -22.67
N VAL A 18 28.18 13.91 -21.59
CA VAL A 18 27.11 13.03 -21.11
C VAL A 18 26.06 13.95 -20.50
N THR A 19 25.04 14.31 -21.27
CA THR A 19 23.84 14.93 -20.73
C THR A 19 23.12 13.87 -19.90
N SER A 20 23.24 13.94 -18.59
CA SER A 20 22.35 13.19 -17.70
C SER A 20 20.92 13.74 -17.96
N LEU A 21 20.07 12.93 -18.54
CA LEU A 21 18.63 13.18 -18.55
C LEU A 21 18.20 13.18 -17.07
N ALA A 22 18.05 14.36 -16.50
CA ALA A 22 17.42 14.51 -15.20
C ALA A 22 15.97 14.01 -15.35
N HIS A 23 15.68 12.80 -14.86
CA HIS A 23 14.29 12.36 -14.74
C HIS A 23 13.61 13.34 -13.78
N ALA A 24 12.53 13.98 -14.25
CA ALA A 24 11.74 14.83 -13.37
C ALA A 24 11.21 13.99 -12.21
N GLN A 25 11.18 14.59 -11.03
CA GLN A 25 10.65 13.92 -9.85
C GLN A 25 9.16 13.62 -10.04
N PRO A 26 8.67 12.47 -9.55
CA PRO A 26 7.25 12.18 -9.54
C PRO A 26 6.51 13.22 -8.71
N THR A 27 5.30 13.57 -9.15
CA THR A 27 4.43 14.57 -8.49
C THR A 27 3.01 14.04 -8.35
N LEU A 28 2.20 14.72 -7.55
CA LEU A 28 0.80 14.42 -7.35
C LEU A 28 -0.08 15.61 -7.76
N GLU A 29 -1.14 15.33 -8.50
CA GLU A 29 -2.21 16.27 -8.80
C GLU A 29 -3.48 15.85 -8.06
N LYS A 30 -3.98 16.69 -7.13
CA LYS A 30 -5.20 16.39 -6.40
C LYS A 30 -6.40 16.36 -7.35
N LEU A 31 -7.17 15.27 -7.32
CA LEU A 31 -8.36 15.10 -8.13
C LEU A 31 -9.63 15.47 -7.34
N TRP A 32 -9.81 14.84 -6.17
CA TRP A 32 -10.99 15.05 -5.33
C TRP A 32 -10.71 14.72 -3.86
N LEU A 33 -11.66 15.12 -3.00
CA LEU A 33 -11.73 14.80 -1.57
C LEU A 33 -13.14 14.31 -1.27
N ALA A 34 -13.26 13.08 -0.77
CA ALA A 34 -14.52 12.52 -0.25
C ALA A 34 -14.53 12.64 1.27
N GLU A 35 -15.53 13.29 1.82
CA GLU A 35 -15.73 13.53 3.26
C GLU A 35 -16.90 12.69 3.79
N GLY A 36 -17.12 12.69 5.12
CA GLY A 36 -18.24 12.01 5.75
C GLY A 36 -18.03 10.52 6.00
N LEU A 37 -16.76 10.08 6.00
CA LEU A 37 -16.38 8.74 6.43
C LEU A 37 -16.08 8.71 7.93
N ASN A 38 -15.92 7.51 8.52
CA ASN A 38 -15.71 7.33 9.95
C ASN A 38 -14.37 6.65 10.24
N ILE A 39 -13.30 7.43 10.37
CA ILE A 39 -11.93 6.95 10.58
C ILE A 39 -11.57 5.93 9.48
N PRO A 40 -11.50 6.37 8.20
CA PRO A 40 -11.12 5.50 7.09
C PRO A 40 -9.67 5.06 7.24
N GLU A 41 -9.43 3.76 7.18
CA GLU A 41 -8.11 3.20 7.43
C GLU A 41 -7.46 2.63 6.16
N SER A 42 -8.22 1.91 5.33
CA SER A 42 -7.69 1.36 4.08
C SER A 42 -8.63 1.64 2.90
N VAL A 43 -8.05 1.81 1.72
CA VAL A 43 -8.79 1.93 0.45
C VAL A 43 -8.36 0.82 -0.49
N LEU A 44 -9.32 0.04 -0.98
CA LEU A 44 -9.09 -0.99 -1.99
C LEU A 44 -9.84 -0.69 -3.28
N VAL A 45 -9.13 -0.64 -4.40
CA VAL A 45 -9.74 -0.47 -5.73
C VAL A 45 -10.32 -1.81 -6.19
N TYR A 46 -11.63 -1.84 -6.43
CA TYR A 46 -12.30 -2.99 -6.99
C TYR A 46 -12.72 -2.75 -8.44
N ARG A 47 -12.25 -3.62 -9.34
CA ARG A 47 -12.62 -3.63 -10.74
C ARG A 47 -13.07 -5.02 -11.16
N ASN A 48 -14.32 -5.12 -11.59
CA ASN A 48 -14.92 -6.37 -12.08
C ASN A 48 -15.66 -6.10 -13.40
N GLY A 49 -14.91 -5.81 -14.46
CA GLY A 49 -15.44 -5.59 -15.79
C GLY A 49 -16.43 -4.41 -15.88
N LYS A 50 -17.67 -4.61 -15.45
CA LYS A 50 -18.73 -3.60 -15.53
C LYS A 50 -18.87 -2.76 -14.26
N THR A 51 -18.37 -3.23 -13.13
CA THR A 51 -18.53 -2.58 -11.83
C THR A 51 -17.18 -2.17 -11.28
N ASN A 52 -17.01 -0.86 -11.08
CA ASN A 52 -15.77 -0.28 -10.58
C ASN A 52 -16.11 0.65 -9.42
N PHE A 53 -15.50 0.41 -8.26
CA PHE A 53 -15.65 1.25 -7.07
C PHE A 53 -14.48 1.06 -6.11
N LEU A 54 -14.47 1.83 -5.04
CA LEU A 54 -13.56 1.71 -3.94
C LEU A 54 -14.28 1.08 -2.76
N PHE A 55 -13.66 0.11 -2.11
CA PHE A 55 -13.97 -0.24 -0.74
C PHE A 55 -13.12 0.61 0.20
N VAL A 56 -13.73 1.09 1.27
CA VAL A 56 -13.04 1.84 2.32
C VAL A 56 -13.37 1.21 3.67
N SER A 57 -12.38 0.69 4.36
CA SER A 57 -12.57 0.20 5.74
C SER A 57 -12.65 1.39 6.70
N GLN A 58 -13.62 1.34 7.62
CA GLN A 58 -13.88 2.40 8.59
C GLN A 58 -13.84 1.83 10.00
N ILE A 59 -12.89 2.27 10.80
CA ILE A 59 -12.74 1.83 12.19
C ILE A 59 -13.90 2.32 13.05
N ASN A 60 -14.32 3.58 12.88
CA ASN A 60 -15.42 4.21 13.62
C ASN A 60 -15.30 4.09 15.14
N GLY A 61 -14.09 4.28 15.68
CA GLY A 61 -13.83 4.15 17.11
C GLY A 61 -12.37 3.91 17.45
N ASP A 62 -12.12 3.08 18.46
CA ASP A 62 -10.77 2.66 18.83
C ASP A 62 -10.30 1.49 17.95
N ALA A 63 -9.05 1.55 17.49
CA ALA A 63 -8.48 0.59 16.55
C ALA A 63 -8.26 -0.82 17.13
N SER A 64 -8.56 -1.04 18.42
CA SER A 64 -8.33 -2.31 19.14
C SER A 64 -9.56 -2.80 19.91
N THR A 65 -10.66 -2.05 19.87
CA THR A 65 -11.87 -2.38 20.64
C THR A 65 -12.79 -3.29 19.83
N VAL A 66 -13.26 -4.35 20.49
CA VAL A 66 -14.28 -5.26 19.92
C VAL A 66 -15.65 -4.72 20.29
N ASP A 67 -16.22 -3.86 19.45
CA ASP A 67 -17.46 -3.12 19.77
C ASP A 67 -18.52 -3.19 18.65
N GLY A 68 -18.19 -3.76 17.50
CA GLY A 68 -19.10 -3.92 16.37
C GLY A 68 -19.41 -2.63 15.61
N ASN A 69 -18.67 -1.55 15.86
CA ASN A 69 -18.90 -0.22 15.27
C ASN A 69 -18.34 -0.08 13.85
N GLY A 70 -17.34 -0.90 13.51
CA GLY A 70 -16.63 -0.85 12.24
C GLY A 70 -17.52 -1.20 11.05
N SER A 71 -17.20 -0.65 9.91
CA SER A 71 -17.93 -0.85 8.66
C SER A 71 -17.01 -0.80 7.44
N ILE A 72 -17.55 -1.22 6.29
CA ILE A 72 -16.96 -0.97 4.98
C ILE A 72 -17.88 0.01 4.24
N ALA A 73 -17.30 1.11 3.76
CA ALA A 73 -17.98 2.01 2.83
C ALA A 73 -17.67 1.62 1.39
N ARG A 74 -18.53 2.03 0.48
CA ARG A 74 -18.33 1.94 -0.96
C ARG A 74 -18.41 3.34 -1.58
N LEU A 75 -17.36 3.69 -2.36
CA LEU A 75 -17.30 4.95 -3.09
C LEU A 75 -17.18 4.68 -4.58
N THR A 76 -17.66 5.63 -5.39
CA THR A 76 -17.32 5.64 -6.81
C THR A 76 -15.85 6.00 -7.01
N LEU A 77 -15.28 5.73 -8.19
CA LEU A 77 -13.91 6.15 -8.50
C LEU A 77 -13.75 7.67 -8.60
N ASP A 78 -14.86 8.40 -8.73
CA ASP A 78 -14.89 9.87 -8.78
C ASP A 78 -15.12 10.51 -7.40
N GLY A 79 -15.16 9.70 -6.33
CA GLY A 79 -15.18 10.16 -4.94
C GLY A 79 -16.57 10.37 -4.35
N GLU A 80 -17.66 10.00 -5.02
CA GLU A 80 -18.99 10.00 -4.43
C GLU A 80 -19.13 8.84 -3.42
N VAL A 81 -19.60 9.12 -2.22
CA VAL A 81 -19.90 8.10 -1.21
C VAL A 81 -21.25 7.47 -1.55
N ASP A 82 -21.21 6.33 -2.26
CA ASP A 82 -22.39 5.61 -2.76
C ASP A 82 -23.10 4.87 -1.63
N GLU A 83 -22.35 4.09 -0.85
CA GLU A 83 -22.88 3.38 0.32
C GLU A 83 -21.94 3.57 1.53
N PRO A 84 -22.23 4.51 2.45
CA PRO A 84 -21.34 4.83 3.57
C PRO A 84 -21.20 3.67 4.58
N ASN A 85 -22.15 2.74 4.60
CA ASN A 85 -22.17 1.55 5.47
C ASN A 85 -22.60 0.33 4.65
N TRP A 86 -21.86 0.02 3.58
CA TRP A 86 -22.15 -1.10 2.69
C TRP A 86 -22.17 -2.45 3.44
N VAL A 87 -21.23 -2.66 4.37
CA VAL A 87 -21.26 -3.76 5.34
C VAL A 87 -20.93 -3.20 6.72
N THR A 88 -21.70 -3.64 7.73
CA THR A 88 -21.55 -3.23 9.14
C THR A 88 -21.28 -4.42 10.05
N GLY A 89 -21.01 -4.15 11.32
CA GLY A 89 -20.82 -5.19 12.34
C GLY A 89 -19.40 -5.76 12.36
N LEU A 90 -18.42 -5.03 11.80
CA LEU A 90 -17.00 -5.24 12.05
C LEU A 90 -16.60 -4.51 13.34
N ASN A 91 -15.41 -4.79 13.85
CA ASN A 91 -14.90 -4.11 15.05
C ASN A 91 -14.02 -2.90 14.68
N ALA A 92 -12.81 -3.17 14.21
CA ALA A 92 -11.88 -2.15 13.74
C ALA A 92 -11.22 -2.61 12.44
N PRO A 93 -11.99 -2.67 11.33
CA PRO A 93 -11.49 -3.18 10.06
C PRO A 93 -10.36 -2.32 9.51
N LYS A 94 -9.35 -2.96 8.94
CA LYS A 94 -8.15 -2.34 8.38
C LYS A 94 -7.93 -2.80 6.95
N GLY A 95 -6.76 -3.37 6.65
CA GLY A 95 -6.39 -3.79 5.32
C GLY A 95 -7.35 -4.79 4.68
N MET A 96 -7.45 -4.73 3.36
CA MET A 96 -8.42 -5.49 2.58
C MET A 96 -7.79 -6.15 1.36
N GLY A 97 -8.35 -7.29 0.96
CA GLY A 97 -7.98 -7.97 -0.27
C GLY A 97 -9.16 -8.66 -0.93
N VAL A 98 -9.13 -8.82 -2.25
CA VAL A 98 -10.21 -9.49 -3.01
C VAL A 98 -9.69 -10.74 -3.67
N PHE A 99 -10.46 -11.83 -3.55
CA PHE A 99 -10.24 -13.06 -4.29
C PHE A 99 -11.59 -13.77 -4.56
N GLU A 100 -11.81 -14.20 -5.80
CA GLU A 100 -13.01 -14.97 -6.24
C GLU A 100 -14.36 -14.40 -5.75
N GLY A 101 -14.53 -13.07 -5.88
CA GLY A 101 -15.79 -12.39 -5.51
C GLY A 101 -16.01 -12.25 -4.01
N LYS A 102 -15.00 -12.49 -3.21
CA LYS A 102 -14.98 -12.27 -1.76
C LYS A 102 -14.04 -11.14 -1.40
N LEU A 103 -14.48 -10.30 -0.48
CA LEU A 103 -13.65 -9.31 0.20
C LEU A 103 -13.17 -9.90 1.53
N TYR A 104 -11.87 -9.91 1.73
CA TYR A 104 -11.23 -10.32 2.97
C TYR A 104 -10.77 -9.06 3.70
N VAL A 105 -11.12 -8.95 4.97
CA VAL A 105 -10.86 -7.76 5.79
C VAL A 105 -10.17 -8.19 7.07
N SER A 106 -9.05 -7.59 7.43
CA SER A 106 -8.44 -7.76 8.74
C SER A 106 -9.22 -6.99 9.80
N ASP A 107 -9.58 -7.65 10.90
CA ASP A 107 -10.39 -7.06 11.97
C ASP A 107 -9.87 -7.52 13.32
N ILE A 108 -8.96 -6.75 13.92
CA ILE A 108 -8.29 -6.97 15.20
C ILE A 108 -7.49 -8.29 15.24
N ASN A 109 -8.15 -9.43 15.44
CA ASN A 109 -7.54 -10.77 15.55
C ASN A 109 -8.23 -11.81 14.65
N GLU A 110 -9.07 -11.37 13.75
CA GLU A 110 -9.77 -12.23 12.80
C GLU A 110 -9.71 -11.67 11.37
N ILE A 111 -9.92 -12.52 10.39
CA ILE A 111 -10.13 -12.16 9.00
C ILE A 111 -11.62 -12.35 8.71
N VAL A 112 -12.32 -11.27 8.37
CA VAL A 112 -13.72 -11.29 8.00
C VAL A 112 -13.84 -11.51 6.51
N VAL A 113 -14.66 -12.48 6.08
CA VAL A 113 -14.91 -12.80 4.68
C VAL A 113 -16.31 -12.34 4.31
N ILE A 114 -16.40 -11.46 3.32
CA ILE A 114 -17.63 -10.83 2.87
C ILE A 114 -17.89 -11.24 1.42
N ASP A 115 -19.08 -11.70 1.11
CA ASP A 115 -19.52 -11.91 -0.28
C ASP A 115 -19.83 -10.55 -0.92
N ILE A 116 -19.09 -10.19 -1.96
CA ILE A 116 -19.21 -8.87 -2.61
C ILE A 116 -20.57 -8.69 -3.27
N LYS A 117 -21.19 -9.75 -3.78
CA LYS A 117 -22.46 -9.68 -4.51
C LYS A 117 -23.65 -9.46 -3.56
N SER A 118 -23.65 -10.13 -2.42
CA SER A 118 -24.75 -10.06 -1.44
C SER A 118 -24.52 -9.04 -0.34
N ALA A 119 -23.31 -8.50 -0.20
CA ALA A 119 -22.87 -7.64 0.91
C ALA A 119 -23.05 -8.32 2.28
N GLN A 120 -22.87 -9.64 2.36
CA GLN A 120 -23.06 -10.40 3.59
C GLN A 120 -21.73 -10.93 4.12
N ILE A 121 -21.53 -10.83 5.45
CA ILE A 121 -20.43 -11.53 6.13
C ILE A 121 -20.74 -13.03 6.07
N GLU A 122 -19.89 -13.80 5.38
CA GLU A 122 -20.03 -15.25 5.27
C GLU A 122 -19.27 -15.98 6.37
N LYS A 123 -18.13 -15.44 6.78
CA LYS A 123 -17.20 -16.15 7.68
C LYS A 123 -16.33 -15.19 8.45
N ARG A 124 -15.99 -15.58 9.68
CA ARG A 124 -14.97 -14.97 10.51
C ARG A 124 -13.90 -16.01 10.82
N LEU A 125 -12.67 -15.73 10.46
CA LEU A 125 -11.53 -16.61 10.62
C LEU A 125 -10.64 -16.06 11.73
N VAL A 126 -10.79 -16.56 12.94
CA VAL A 126 -9.91 -16.19 14.04
C VAL A 126 -8.48 -16.65 13.73
N VAL A 127 -7.51 -15.74 13.82
CA VAL A 127 -6.10 -16.01 13.62
C VAL A 127 -5.46 -16.31 14.98
N PRO A 128 -5.05 -17.57 15.27
CA PRO A 128 -4.56 -17.94 16.60
C PRO A 128 -3.33 -17.13 17.01
N GLY A 129 -3.42 -16.47 18.17
CA GLY A 129 -2.34 -15.67 18.73
C GLY A 129 -2.16 -14.28 18.09
N ALA A 130 -3.02 -13.89 17.15
CA ALA A 130 -3.02 -12.55 16.61
C ALA A 130 -3.54 -11.53 17.64
N VAL A 131 -2.99 -10.31 17.56
CA VAL A 131 -3.30 -9.21 18.49
C VAL A 131 -3.75 -7.95 17.75
N PHE A 132 -3.14 -7.66 16.60
CA PHE A 132 -3.41 -6.45 15.83
C PHE A 132 -3.15 -6.70 14.36
N LEU A 133 -4.06 -7.47 13.74
CA LEU A 133 -4.02 -7.67 12.30
C LEU A 133 -4.19 -6.32 11.60
N ASN A 134 -3.37 -6.10 10.58
CA ASN A 134 -3.33 -4.83 9.88
C ASN A 134 -3.58 -5.03 8.39
N ASP A 135 -2.58 -5.13 7.54
CA ASP A 135 -2.77 -5.19 6.10
C ASP A 135 -2.91 -6.62 5.56
N ILE A 136 -3.60 -6.74 4.42
CA ILE A 136 -3.85 -7.99 3.70
C ILE A 136 -3.32 -7.91 2.27
N ALA A 137 -2.55 -8.91 1.86
CA ALA A 137 -2.22 -9.16 0.46
C ALA A 137 -2.64 -10.56 0.04
N ILE A 138 -3.23 -10.70 -1.16
CA ILE A 138 -3.68 -11.99 -1.69
C ILE A 138 -2.99 -12.26 -3.03
N ASP A 139 -2.45 -13.46 -3.21
CA ASP A 139 -1.84 -13.84 -4.48
C ASP A 139 -2.88 -14.35 -5.50
N ALA A 140 -2.45 -14.53 -6.74
CA ALA A 140 -3.32 -14.99 -7.83
C ALA A 140 -3.89 -16.41 -7.63
N LYS A 141 -3.45 -17.16 -6.62
CA LYS A 141 -3.94 -18.49 -6.26
C LYS A 141 -4.85 -18.50 -5.03
N GLY A 142 -5.08 -17.31 -4.44
CA GLY A 142 -5.88 -17.14 -3.23
C GLY A 142 -5.11 -17.40 -1.93
N THR A 143 -3.77 -17.45 -1.98
CA THR A 143 -2.98 -17.44 -0.75
C THR A 143 -3.06 -16.04 -0.15
N LEU A 144 -3.58 -15.92 1.05
CA LEU A 144 -3.71 -14.68 1.78
C LEU A 144 -2.58 -14.54 2.80
N TYR A 145 -1.98 -13.37 2.82
CA TYR A 145 -1.02 -12.94 3.83
C TYR A 145 -1.64 -11.79 4.63
N VAL A 146 -1.50 -11.83 5.95
CA VAL A 146 -1.97 -10.75 6.83
C VAL A 146 -0.88 -10.40 7.83
N SER A 147 -0.57 -9.12 7.95
CA SER A 147 0.38 -8.61 8.94
C SER A 147 -0.26 -8.51 10.32
N ASP A 148 0.53 -8.76 11.36
CA ASP A 148 0.18 -8.51 12.76
C ASP A 148 1.25 -7.62 13.37
N THR A 149 0.93 -6.35 13.45
CA THR A 149 1.88 -5.30 13.84
C THR A 149 2.41 -5.48 15.26
N ARG A 150 1.55 -5.92 16.19
CA ARG A 150 1.93 -6.06 17.62
C ARG A 150 2.65 -7.36 17.95
N THR A 151 2.47 -8.40 17.14
CA THR A 151 3.20 -9.66 17.32
C THR A 151 4.43 -9.79 16.45
N ASN A 152 4.69 -8.78 15.58
CA ASN A 152 5.84 -8.77 14.66
C ASN A 152 5.85 -9.98 13.72
N LYS A 153 4.68 -10.29 13.14
CA LYS A 153 4.49 -11.46 12.27
C LYS A 153 3.76 -11.08 10.99
N VAL A 154 3.89 -11.97 10.00
CA VAL A 154 2.96 -12.10 8.89
C VAL A 154 2.40 -13.50 8.95
N HIS A 155 1.08 -13.64 9.08
CA HIS A 155 0.37 -14.90 9.00
C HIS A 155 0.00 -15.20 7.55
N ARG A 156 -0.24 -16.48 7.25
CA ARG A 156 -0.69 -16.95 5.96
C ARG A 156 -1.93 -17.82 6.11
N TYR A 157 -2.91 -17.59 5.24
CA TYR A 157 -4.05 -18.48 5.07
C TYR A 157 -4.01 -19.08 3.66
N GLU A 158 -3.85 -20.39 3.58
CA GLU A 158 -3.79 -21.13 2.33
C GLU A 158 -4.56 -22.44 2.45
N LYS A 159 -5.53 -22.71 1.55
CA LYS A 159 -6.31 -23.96 1.48
C LYS A 159 -6.96 -24.35 2.82
N GLY A 160 -7.45 -23.39 3.57
CA GLY A 160 -8.11 -23.61 4.86
C GLY A 160 -7.17 -23.71 6.06
N LEU A 161 -5.86 -23.59 5.88
CA LEU A 161 -4.85 -23.64 6.94
C LEU A 161 -4.32 -22.23 7.23
N LEU A 162 -4.19 -21.92 8.51
CA LEU A 162 -3.55 -20.71 9.03
C LEU A 162 -2.21 -21.08 9.68
N ASP A 163 -1.15 -20.39 9.27
CA ASP A 163 0.18 -20.55 9.87
C ASP A 163 0.94 -19.21 9.95
N ASP A 164 2.02 -19.20 10.75
CA ASP A 164 2.97 -18.07 10.78
C ASP A 164 3.88 -18.16 9.55
N TYR A 165 3.67 -17.27 8.58
CA TYR A 165 4.50 -17.21 7.37
C TYR A 165 5.86 -16.57 7.63
N LEU A 166 5.87 -15.38 8.26
CA LEU A 166 7.09 -14.69 8.69
C LEU A 166 7.01 -14.37 10.17
N VAL A 167 8.15 -14.45 10.84
CA VAL A 167 8.32 -14.06 12.24
C VAL A 167 9.46 -13.05 12.37
N LYS A 168 9.48 -12.26 13.45
CA LYS A 168 10.49 -11.21 13.68
C LYS A 168 10.50 -10.18 12.53
N VAL A 169 9.32 -9.74 12.16
CA VAL A 169 9.08 -8.63 11.22
C VAL A 169 8.63 -7.45 12.06
N GLU A 170 9.56 -6.68 12.55
CA GLU A 170 9.30 -5.58 13.49
C GLU A 170 8.23 -4.63 12.96
N SER A 171 7.17 -4.43 13.75
CA SER A 171 6.03 -3.58 13.38
C SER A 171 5.52 -3.89 11.96
N ALA A 172 5.33 -5.19 11.65
CA ALA A 172 4.82 -5.62 10.34
C ALA A 172 3.51 -4.91 10.02
N ASN A 173 3.47 -4.23 8.86
CA ASN A 173 2.27 -3.53 8.41
C ASN A 173 2.11 -3.74 6.90
N GLY A 174 2.15 -2.73 6.05
CA GLY A 174 1.88 -2.81 4.63
C GLY A 174 2.40 -4.08 3.93
N LEU A 175 1.56 -4.70 3.14
CA LEU A 175 1.85 -5.91 2.39
C LEU A 175 1.48 -5.75 0.91
N LYS A 176 2.32 -6.22 -0.01
CA LYS A 176 1.97 -6.29 -1.44
C LYS A 176 2.55 -7.54 -2.09
N VAL A 177 1.72 -8.34 -2.73
CA VAL A 177 2.19 -9.47 -3.54
C VAL A 177 2.67 -8.97 -4.90
N ILE A 178 3.92 -9.32 -5.27
CA ILE A 178 4.52 -9.01 -6.57
C ILE A 178 5.03 -10.31 -7.21
N GLY A 179 4.28 -10.81 -8.17
CA GLY A 179 4.56 -12.11 -8.78
C GLY A 179 4.66 -13.21 -7.71
N PRO A 180 5.83 -13.88 -7.54
CA PRO A 180 5.99 -14.92 -6.53
C PRO A 180 6.44 -14.41 -5.16
N ASN A 181 6.66 -13.12 -5.00
CA ASN A 181 7.28 -12.51 -3.82
C ASN A 181 6.27 -11.67 -3.04
N LEU A 182 6.56 -11.42 -1.77
CA LEU A 182 5.82 -10.53 -0.90
C LEU A 182 6.67 -9.30 -0.58
N VAL A 183 6.16 -8.10 -0.81
CA VAL A 183 6.74 -6.86 -0.30
C VAL A 183 6.15 -6.60 1.07
N VAL A 184 6.99 -6.23 2.03
CA VAL A 184 6.62 -6.08 3.44
C VAL A 184 7.20 -4.80 4.01
N GLY A 185 6.34 -3.96 4.58
CA GLY A 185 6.73 -2.85 5.43
C GLY A 185 7.01 -3.35 6.86
N ALA A 186 8.21 -3.07 7.36
CA ALA A 186 8.66 -3.46 8.69
C ALA A 186 9.28 -2.25 9.41
N GLY A 187 8.51 -1.59 10.26
CA GLY A 187 8.89 -0.32 10.85
C GLY A 187 9.24 0.70 9.76
N THR A 188 10.48 1.16 9.69
CA THR A 188 10.98 2.13 8.70
C THR A 188 11.75 1.49 7.55
N HIS A 189 11.48 0.21 7.25
CA HIS A 189 12.17 -0.56 6.22
C HIS A 189 11.17 -1.23 5.28
N LEU A 190 11.49 -1.26 3.99
CA LEU A 190 10.75 -1.95 2.95
C LEU A 190 11.56 -3.15 2.45
N TYR A 191 10.99 -4.35 2.53
CA TYR A 191 11.64 -5.60 2.12
C TYR A 191 10.86 -6.30 1.00
N LEU A 192 11.61 -6.91 0.08
CA LEU A 192 11.11 -7.96 -0.79
C LEU A 192 11.45 -9.31 -0.15
N VAL A 193 10.43 -10.14 0.02
CA VAL A 193 10.56 -11.49 0.60
C VAL A 193 10.29 -12.52 -0.48
N ASP A 194 11.26 -13.38 -0.75
CA ASP A 194 11.13 -14.45 -1.74
C ASP A 194 10.41 -15.69 -1.17
N LYS A 195 10.16 -16.68 -2.02
CA LYS A 195 9.51 -17.95 -1.61
C LYS A 195 10.30 -18.74 -0.55
N SER A 196 11.60 -18.53 -0.50
CA SER A 196 12.48 -19.15 0.52
C SER A 196 12.52 -18.33 1.80
N LYS A 197 11.72 -17.24 1.88
CA LYS A 197 11.64 -16.29 3.01
C LYS A 197 12.92 -15.47 3.21
N ASN A 198 13.80 -15.39 2.19
CA ASN A 198 14.92 -14.46 2.19
C ASN A 198 14.38 -13.03 2.05
N ARG A 199 14.96 -12.10 2.83
CA ARG A 199 14.57 -10.69 2.84
C ARG A 199 15.63 -9.86 2.12
N LEU A 200 15.24 -9.23 1.02
CA LEU A 200 16.06 -8.22 0.33
C LEU A 200 15.51 -6.85 0.68
N GLN A 201 16.31 -5.98 1.27
CA GLN A 201 15.91 -4.60 1.54
C GLN A 201 15.80 -3.81 0.22
N ILE A 202 14.61 -3.26 -0.07
CA ILE A 202 14.36 -2.37 -1.20
C ILE A 202 14.73 -0.94 -0.82
N ALA A 203 14.24 -0.47 0.34
CA ALA A 203 14.48 0.87 0.85
C ALA A 203 14.49 0.87 2.39
N ALA A 204 15.10 1.89 2.98
CA ALA A 204 15.13 2.09 4.43
C ALA A 204 15.26 3.57 4.76
N GLY A 205 14.98 3.93 6.01
CA GLY A 205 15.08 5.30 6.49
C GLY A 205 13.83 6.13 6.20
N PHE A 206 12.67 5.49 6.07
CA PHE A 206 11.40 6.20 6.14
C PHE A 206 11.32 6.99 7.46
N ALA A 207 10.84 8.21 7.41
CA ALA A 207 10.81 9.07 8.61
C ALA A 207 9.85 8.57 9.70
N GLN A 208 8.88 7.73 9.32
CA GLN A 208 7.89 7.11 10.20
C GLN A 208 7.66 5.66 9.79
N GLY A 209 6.95 4.88 10.63
CA GLY A 209 6.56 3.51 10.29
C GLY A 209 5.72 3.44 9.01
N ILE A 210 6.08 2.50 8.15
CA ILE A 210 5.32 2.20 6.92
C ILE A 210 3.92 1.73 7.29
N ASP A 211 2.92 2.20 6.51
CA ASP A 211 1.53 1.77 6.57
C ASP A 211 1.16 1.02 5.28
N GLY A 212 0.66 1.68 4.26
CA GLY A 212 0.26 1.06 3.00
C GLY A 212 1.38 0.96 1.96
N ILE A 213 1.29 -0.04 1.08
CA ILE A 213 2.23 -0.27 -0.01
C ILE A 213 1.47 -0.58 -1.29
N GLU A 214 1.71 0.22 -2.35
CA GLU A 214 1.17 -0.06 -3.66
C GLU A 214 2.26 -0.12 -4.74
N SER A 215 2.17 -1.10 -5.65
CA SER A 215 3.06 -1.18 -6.80
C SER A 215 2.51 -0.37 -7.96
N ILE A 216 3.33 0.50 -8.51
CA ILE A 216 2.97 1.35 -9.65
C ILE A 216 3.61 0.90 -10.97
N GLY A 217 4.20 -0.28 -10.97
CA GLY A 217 4.87 -0.88 -12.13
C GLY A 217 6.37 -0.60 -12.17
N LYS A 218 7.07 -1.27 -13.07
CA LYS A 218 8.52 -1.15 -13.30
C LYS A 218 9.40 -1.39 -12.07
N GLY A 219 8.84 -1.96 -10.99
CA GLY A 219 9.53 -2.19 -9.72
C GLY A 219 9.48 -1.00 -8.76
N ASP A 220 8.72 0.04 -9.07
CA ASP A 220 8.52 1.21 -8.22
C ASP A 220 7.28 1.04 -7.35
N PHE A 221 7.25 1.75 -6.22
CA PHE A 221 6.18 1.67 -5.22
C PHE A 221 5.72 3.05 -4.75
N LEU A 222 4.46 3.13 -4.33
CA LEU A 222 3.98 4.15 -3.41
C LEU A 222 3.96 3.54 -2.01
N VAL A 223 4.43 4.29 -1.04
CA VAL A 223 4.52 3.84 0.36
C VAL A 223 4.03 4.95 1.26
N SER A 224 2.94 4.69 1.98
CA SER A 224 2.45 5.61 3.01
C SER A 224 3.09 5.30 4.37
N CYS A 225 3.16 6.33 5.22
CA CYS A 225 3.47 6.22 6.63
C CYS A 225 2.36 6.93 7.41
N TRP A 226 1.68 6.23 8.28
CA TRP A 226 0.46 6.69 8.96
C TRP A 226 0.51 8.13 9.50
N ALA A 227 1.67 8.59 9.91
CA ALA A 227 1.86 9.94 10.46
C ALA A 227 1.68 11.10 9.45
N GLY A 228 1.29 10.84 8.20
CA GLY A 228 1.02 11.86 7.18
C GLY A 228 2.08 11.99 6.09
N LEU A 229 2.78 10.90 5.76
CA LEU A 229 3.80 10.90 4.71
C LEU A 229 3.43 9.92 3.59
N LEU A 230 3.64 10.32 2.35
CA LEU A 230 3.57 9.45 1.18
C LEU A 230 4.85 9.58 0.37
N TYR A 231 5.48 8.45 0.09
CA TYR A 231 6.71 8.36 -0.69
C TYR A 231 6.49 7.67 -2.02
N TYR A 232 7.23 8.11 -3.03
CA TYR A 232 7.54 7.33 -4.22
C TYR A 232 8.87 6.63 -4.00
N VAL A 233 8.88 5.32 -4.10
CA VAL A 233 10.08 4.50 -3.91
C VAL A 233 10.47 3.91 -5.25
N HIS A 234 11.62 4.31 -5.76
CA HIS A 234 12.17 3.80 -7.01
C HIS A 234 12.77 2.38 -6.84
N LEU A 235 12.82 1.63 -7.93
CA LEU A 235 13.43 0.29 -7.97
C LEU A 235 14.86 0.25 -7.38
N ASN A 236 15.61 1.34 -7.49
CA ASN A 236 16.97 1.45 -6.95
C ASN A 236 17.02 1.86 -5.46
N GLY A 237 15.88 1.94 -4.80
CA GLY A 237 15.74 2.31 -3.39
C GLY A 237 15.76 3.81 -3.09
N LYS A 238 15.91 4.68 -4.12
CA LYS A 238 15.72 6.13 -3.92
C LYS A 238 14.28 6.41 -3.52
N MET A 239 14.08 7.35 -2.61
CA MET A 239 12.76 7.78 -2.15
C MET A 239 12.56 9.27 -2.46
N ASP A 240 11.43 9.61 -3.06
CA ASP A 240 10.97 10.98 -3.22
C ASP A 240 9.71 11.18 -2.35
N LEU A 241 9.74 12.18 -1.48
CA LEU A 241 8.60 12.53 -0.62
C LEU A 241 7.56 13.28 -1.46
N LEU A 242 6.33 12.73 -1.54
CA LEU A 242 5.23 13.28 -2.31
C LEU A 242 4.23 14.07 -1.44
N ILE A 243 3.96 13.58 -0.23
CA ILE A 243 3.09 14.24 0.76
C ILE A 243 3.84 14.32 2.10
N ASP A 244 3.79 15.49 2.72
CA ASP A 244 4.07 15.69 4.14
C ASP A 244 2.94 16.56 4.71
N SER A 245 2.00 15.90 5.35
CA SER A 245 0.82 16.52 5.97
C SER A 245 0.81 16.39 7.49
N GLN A 246 1.97 16.12 8.08
CA GLN A 246 2.14 15.94 9.53
C GLN A 246 1.76 17.20 10.32
N LYS A 247 2.14 18.38 9.82
CA LYS A 247 1.87 19.66 10.48
C LYS A 247 0.38 20.01 10.46
N GLU A 248 -0.33 19.58 9.46
CA GLU A 248 -1.78 19.74 9.29
C GLU A 248 -2.58 18.70 10.11
N GLY A 249 -1.90 17.72 10.69
CA GLY A 249 -2.52 16.61 11.41
C GLY A 249 -3.40 15.77 10.50
N ILE A 250 -3.00 15.59 9.24
CA ILE A 250 -3.67 14.73 8.26
C ILE A 250 -2.84 13.45 8.11
N ASN A 251 -3.43 12.33 8.46
CA ASN A 251 -2.78 11.03 8.31
C ASN A 251 -2.78 10.58 6.83
N THR A 252 -1.91 9.64 6.51
CA THR A 252 -1.89 8.89 5.26
C THR A 252 -1.87 7.41 5.62
N ALA A 253 -3.05 6.82 5.79
CA ALA A 253 -3.19 5.43 6.21
C ALA A 253 -2.97 4.46 5.04
N ASP A 254 -3.57 3.27 5.04
CA ASP A 254 -3.31 2.28 4.01
C ASP A 254 -3.94 2.67 2.65
N ILE A 255 -3.08 2.90 1.68
CA ILE A 255 -3.42 3.49 0.37
C ILE A 255 -3.91 2.45 -0.63
N GLY A 256 -4.82 2.86 -1.53
CA GLY A 256 -5.16 2.10 -2.74
C GLY A 256 -4.61 2.76 -4.00
N PHE A 257 -4.34 1.96 -5.03
CA PHE A 257 -3.85 2.47 -6.31
C PHE A 257 -4.58 1.86 -7.50
N ASP A 258 -5.06 2.72 -8.38
CA ASP A 258 -5.62 2.31 -9.66
C ASP A 258 -4.60 2.46 -10.78
N SER A 259 -4.06 1.35 -11.24
CA SER A 259 -3.05 1.32 -12.30
C SER A 259 -3.58 1.76 -13.68
N GLN A 260 -4.90 1.69 -13.92
CA GLN A 260 -5.50 2.12 -15.20
C GLN A 260 -5.53 3.63 -15.33
N THR A 261 -5.86 4.32 -14.24
CA THR A 261 -5.93 5.78 -14.20
C THR A 261 -4.70 6.41 -13.56
N GLN A 262 -3.76 5.62 -13.03
CA GLN A 262 -2.59 6.10 -12.28
C GLN A 262 -3.01 6.99 -11.09
N THR A 263 -4.05 6.58 -10.38
CA THR A 263 -4.63 7.34 -9.28
C THR A 263 -4.34 6.63 -7.96
N VAL A 264 -3.78 7.35 -6.99
CA VAL A 264 -3.64 6.90 -5.61
C VAL A 264 -4.76 7.49 -4.76
N PHE A 265 -5.36 6.63 -3.92
CA PHE A 265 -6.40 6.99 -2.97
C PHE A 265 -5.83 6.91 -1.56
N VAL A 266 -5.85 8.03 -0.85
CA VAL A 266 -5.21 8.19 0.45
C VAL A 266 -6.28 8.39 1.52
N PRO A 267 -6.46 7.43 2.44
CA PRO A 267 -7.34 7.66 3.59
C PRO A 267 -6.68 8.63 4.57
N ASN A 268 -7.42 9.67 4.96
CA ASN A 268 -6.93 10.71 5.86
C ASN A 268 -7.30 10.43 7.33
N PHE A 269 -7.58 9.20 7.66
CA PHE A 269 -7.85 8.65 8.99
C PHE A 269 -8.62 9.61 9.92
N ALA A 270 -7.94 10.36 10.79
CA ALA A 270 -8.55 11.29 11.75
C ALA A 270 -9.31 12.47 11.12
N LYS A 271 -9.17 12.70 9.81
CA LYS A 271 -9.93 13.72 9.08
C LYS A 271 -11.20 13.17 8.41
N ASN A 272 -11.52 11.90 8.65
CA ASN A 272 -12.76 11.28 8.18
C ASN A 272 -13.00 11.43 6.67
N SER A 273 -11.95 11.32 5.88
CA SER A 273 -11.99 11.57 4.43
C SER A 273 -11.00 10.69 3.66
N VAL A 274 -11.22 10.60 2.36
CA VAL A 274 -10.29 10.01 1.39
C VAL A 274 -9.95 11.05 0.35
N THR A 275 -8.67 11.22 0.03
CA THR A 275 -8.21 12.09 -1.05
C THR A 275 -7.67 11.26 -2.21
N ALA A 276 -8.07 11.59 -3.44
CA ALA A 276 -7.49 11.01 -4.64
C ALA A 276 -6.49 11.96 -5.29
N TYR A 277 -5.38 11.37 -5.74
CA TYR A 277 -4.35 12.08 -6.49
C TYR A 277 -3.96 11.32 -7.75
N LYS A 278 -3.79 12.04 -8.86
CA LYS A 278 -3.11 11.53 -10.03
C LYS A 278 -1.61 11.48 -9.76
N VAL A 279 -0.99 10.33 -9.98
CA VAL A 279 0.46 10.18 -9.95
C VAL A 279 1.01 10.54 -11.32
N VAL A 280 1.87 11.56 -11.38
CA VAL A 280 2.52 12.01 -12.61
C VAL A 280 3.99 11.60 -12.56
N THR A 281 4.37 10.68 -13.45
CA THR A 281 5.75 10.24 -13.67
C THR A 281 6.13 10.56 -15.10
N ASN A 282 7.27 11.19 -15.33
CA ASN A 282 7.79 11.51 -16.66
C ASN A 282 8.68 10.41 -17.22
#